data_57ec66c585258e85f236c47294b55129
#
_entry.id   57ec66c585258e85f236c47294b55129
#
_cell.length_a   1.000
_cell.length_b   1.000
_cell.length_c   1.000
_cell.angle_alpha   90.00
_cell.angle_beta   90.00
_cell.angle_gamma   90.00
#
_symmetry.space_group_name_H-M   'P 1'
#
loop_
_entity.id
_entity.type
_entity.pdbx_description
1 polymer ?
#
loop_
_entity_poly.entity_id
_entity_poly.type
_entity_poly.pdbx_seq_one_letter_code
_entity_poly.pdbx_strand_id
1 'polypeptide(L)'
;MGEGIAQLLSSQILFSNYQQQQTLLTQAEIKLLHAQVNPHFLFNALNTISAVTRRDPDKARELIQHLSHFFRSNLKQNINTVKLKDELAHVNAYLTIEKARFTDRLEVEWDIDPQLYESQLPSFTLQPLVENAIKHGISNMLEGGKVKIYSEAFEGGFKLTVEDNAGNYQKPSQDHVGLGMEIVDKRLTNFFGQDSALKIESQPQQFTRMSFIIPILK
;
A
#
# COMPACT_ATOMS: atom_id res chain seq x y z
N MET A 1 -49.89 19.06 28.98
CA MET A 1 -49.84 18.84 27.51
C MET A 1 -48.47 19.23 26.91
N GLY A 2 -47.77 20.27 27.36
CA GLY A 2 -46.49 20.70 26.81
C GLY A 2 -45.34 19.74 27.00
N GLU A 3 -45.24 19.06 28.14
CA GLU A 3 -44.13 18.13 28.45
C GLU A 3 -44.14 16.88 27.57
N GLY A 4 -45.30 16.33 27.23
CA GLY A 4 -45.36 15.16 26.34
C GLY A 4 -44.95 15.47 24.90
N ILE A 5 -45.24 16.68 24.39
CA ILE A 5 -44.82 17.14 23.07
C ILE A 5 -43.32 17.37 23.05
N ALA A 6 -42.75 17.96 24.10
CA ALA A 6 -41.31 18.18 24.21
C ALA A 6 -40.53 16.86 24.25
N GLN A 7 -41.01 15.84 24.97
CA GLN A 7 -40.41 14.50 25.00
C GLN A 7 -40.49 13.80 23.64
N LEU A 8 -41.59 13.89 22.92
CA LEU A 8 -41.74 13.33 21.58
C LEU A 8 -40.79 14.00 20.57
N LEU A 9 -40.66 15.32 20.61
CA LEU A 9 -39.73 16.06 19.76
C LEU A 9 -38.28 15.70 20.08
N SER A 10 -37.93 15.62 21.37
CA SER A 10 -36.58 15.21 21.77
C SER A 10 -36.22 13.79 21.30
N SER A 11 -37.17 12.84 21.44
CA SER A 11 -36.94 11.46 20.97
C SER A 11 -36.85 11.39 19.44
N GLN A 12 -37.62 12.19 18.69
CA GLN A 12 -37.50 12.26 17.23
C GLN A 12 -36.15 12.84 16.78
N ILE A 13 -35.66 13.90 17.46
CA ILE A 13 -34.37 14.50 17.17
C ILE A 13 -33.24 13.48 17.45
N LEU A 14 -33.27 12.79 18.57
CA LEU A 14 -32.32 11.75 18.92
C LEU A 14 -32.31 10.60 17.91
N PHE A 15 -33.51 10.15 17.50
CA PHE A 15 -33.64 9.10 16.49
C PHE A 15 -33.11 9.54 15.11
N SER A 16 -33.45 10.77 14.70
CA SER A 16 -32.93 11.36 13.46
C SER A 16 -31.40 11.48 13.48
N ASN A 17 -30.83 11.97 14.58
CA ASN A 17 -29.38 12.05 14.74
C ASN A 17 -28.70 10.68 14.71
N TYR A 18 -29.29 9.68 15.35
CA TYR A 18 -28.81 8.30 15.33
C TYR A 18 -28.83 7.72 13.90
N GLN A 19 -29.92 7.90 13.15
CA GLN A 19 -30.01 7.47 11.75
C GLN A 19 -28.97 8.17 10.87
N GLN A 20 -28.76 9.47 11.08
CA GLN A 20 -27.75 10.23 10.35
C GLN A 20 -26.34 9.72 10.64
N GLN A 21 -26.01 9.43 11.90
CA GLN A 21 -24.73 8.84 12.28
C GLN A 21 -24.53 7.45 11.65
N GLN A 22 -25.54 6.59 11.66
CA GLN A 22 -25.48 5.28 10.99
C GLN A 22 -25.25 5.40 9.49
N THR A 23 -25.92 6.35 8.84
CA THR A 23 -25.74 6.61 7.40
C THR A 23 -24.32 7.09 7.11
N LEU A 24 -23.77 8.00 7.93
CA LEU A 24 -22.39 8.49 7.79
C LEU A 24 -21.36 7.38 8.02
N LEU A 25 -21.58 6.51 9.01
CA LEU A 25 -20.73 5.35 9.24
C LEU A 25 -20.72 4.39 8.04
N THR A 26 -21.92 4.03 7.54
CA THR A 26 -22.04 3.17 6.34
C THR A 26 -21.39 3.80 5.11
N GLN A 27 -21.55 5.11 4.90
CA GLN A 27 -20.88 5.81 3.81
C GLN A 27 -19.35 5.84 3.98
N ALA A 28 -18.87 6.00 5.21
CA ALA A 28 -17.42 5.94 5.51
C ALA A 28 -16.86 4.53 5.27
N GLU A 29 -17.59 3.49 5.69
CA GLU A 29 -17.21 2.09 5.41
C GLU A 29 -17.19 1.79 3.91
N ILE A 30 -18.19 2.23 3.15
CA ILE A 30 -18.23 2.09 1.69
C ILE A 30 -17.05 2.85 1.04
N LYS A 31 -16.76 4.08 1.49
CA LYS A 31 -15.61 4.85 0.99
C LYS A 31 -14.29 4.17 1.32
N LEU A 32 -14.15 3.59 2.50
CA LEU A 32 -12.97 2.79 2.89
C LEU A 32 -12.82 1.55 2.00
N LEU A 33 -13.91 0.81 1.76
CA LEU A 33 -13.93 -0.33 0.86
C LEU A 33 -13.56 0.06 -0.60
N HIS A 34 -14.08 1.18 -1.09
CA HIS A 34 -13.72 1.71 -2.41
C HIS A 34 -12.28 2.21 -2.49
N ALA A 35 -11.74 2.78 -1.40
CA ALA A 35 -10.34 3.22 -1.34
C ALA A 35 -9.34 2.03 -1.32
N GLN A 36 -9.79 0.86 -0.86
CA GLN A 36 -9.00 -0.37 -0.84
C GLN A 36 -8.78 -0.97 -2.24
N VAL A 37 -9.64 -0.66 -3.19
CA VAL A 37 -9.46 -0.99 -4.60
C VAL A 37 -8.97 0.28 -5.29
N ASN A 38 -7.67 0.39 -5.56
CA ASN A 38 -7.16 1.49 -6.38
C ASN A 38 -7.79 1.42 -7.79
N PRO A 39 -8.85 2.21 -8.11
CA PRO A 39 -9.57 2.05 -9.36
C PRO A 39 -8.67 2.32 -10.57
N HIS A 40 -7.75 3.25 -10.43
CA HIS A 40 -6.80 3.58 -11.49
C HIS A 40 -5.84 2.42 -11.80
N PHE A 41 -5.36 1.72 -10.77
CA PHE A 41 -4.56 0.50 -10.97
C PHE A 41 -5.39 -0.58 -11.69
N LEU A 42 -6.63 -0.81 -11.26
CA LEU A 42 -7.51 -1.81 -11.87
C LEU A 42 -7.75 -1.52 -13.36
N PHE A 43 -8.10 -0.28 -13.71
CA PHE A 43 -8.30 0.11 -15.12
C PHE A 43 -7.04 -0.08 -15.95
N ASN A 44 -5.87 0.32 -15.43
CA ASN A 44 -4.61 0.15 -16.12
C ASN A 44 -4.24 -1.32 -16.30
N ALA A 45 -4.43 -2.15 -15.27
CA ALA A 45 -4.20 -3.60 -15.34
C ALA A 45 -5.08 -4.26 -16.42
N LEU A 46 -6.39 -3.97 -16.43
CA LEU A 46 -7.31 -4.52 -17.44
C LEU A 46 -6.94 -4.07 -18.86
N ASN A 47 -6.58 -2.81 -19.06
CA ASN A 47 -6.12 -2.31 -20.35
C ASN A 47 -4.82 -3.00 -20.80
N THR A 48 -3.86 -3.18 -19.89
CA THR A 48 -2.61 -3.90 -20.16
C THR A 48 -2.89 -5.35 -20.56
N ILE A 49 -3.72 -6.06 -19.79
CA ILE A 49 -4.11 -7.45 -20.09
C ILE A 49 -4.79 -7.52 -21.47
N SER A 50 -5.73 -6.63 -21.75
CA SER A 50 -6.42 -6.57 -23.06
C SER A 50 -5.45 -6.35 -24.21
N ALA A 51 -4.47 -5.46 -24.05
CA ALA A 51 -3.45 -5.21 -25.08
C ALA A 51 -2.54 -6.43 -25.34
N VAL A 52 -2.21 -7.19 -24.28
CA VAL A 52 -1.35 -8.37 -24.36
C VAL A 52 -2.09 -9.58 -24.94
N THR A 53 -3.40 -9.71 -24.72
CA THR A 53 -4.20 -10.91 -25.05
C THR A 53 -4.03 -11.40 -26.51
N ARG A 54 -3.86 -10.47 -27.45
CA ARG A 54 -3.72 -10.83 -28.88
C ARG A 54 -2.31 -11.28 -29.26
N ARG A 55 -1.29 -10.80 -28.55
CA ARG A 55 0.12 -11.07 -28.86
C ARG A 55 0.68 -12.24 -28.07
N ASP A 56 0.27 -12.34 -26.81
CA ASP A 56 0.74 -13.34 -25.84
C ASP A 56 -0.41 -13.74 -24.91
N PRO A 57 -1.27 -14.71 -25.32
CA PRO A 57 -2.39 -15.16 -24.50
C PRO A 57 -1.96 -15.82 -23.17
N ASP A 58 -0.78 -16.44 -23.14
CA ASP A 58 -0.28 -17.08 -21.92
C ASP A 58 0.18 -16.03 -20.92
N LYS A 59 0.84 -14.97 -21.36
CA LYS A 59 1.17 -13.82 -20.51
C LYS A 59 -0.08 -13.11 -20.01
N ALA A 60 -1.10 -12.95 -20.84
CA ALA A 60 -2.39 -12.38 -20.42
C ALA A 60 -3.03 -13.22 -19.31
N ARG A 61 -2.99 -14.56 -19.41
CA ARG A 61 -3.48 -15.48 -18.37
C ARG A 61 -2.69 -15.34 -17.07
N GLU A 62 -1.36 -15.24 -17.15
CA GLU A 62 -0.49 -15.01 -15.99
C GLU A 62 -0.87 -13.69 -15.29
N LEU A 63 -1.05 -12.60 -16.04
CA LEU A 63 -1.43 -11.30 -15.48
C LEU A 63 -2.81 -11.33 -14.81
N ILE A 64 -3.78 -12.08 -15.35
CA ILE A 64 -5.09 -12.28 -14.71
C ILE A 64 -4.93 -13.02 -13.38
N GLN A 65 -4.05 -14.04 -13.29
CA GLN A 65 -3.78 -14.75 -12.06
C GLN A 65 -3.17 -13.81 -11.00
N HIS A 66 -2.19 -13.00 -11.37
CA HIS A 66 -1.58 -11.99 -10.49
C HIS A 66 -2.60 -10.96 -10.02
N LEU A 67 -3.46 -10.47 -10.92
CA LEU A 67 -4.53 -9.52 -10.57
C LEU A 67 -5.51 -10.15 -9.57
N SER A 68 -5.90 -11.41 -9.80
CA SER A 68 -6.78 -12.15 -8.90
C SER A 68 -6.16 -12.41 -7.53
N HIS A 69 -4.84 -12.70 -7.50
CA HIS A 69 -4.09 -12.87 -6.25
C HIS A 69 -4.03 -11.54 -5.47
N PHE A 70 -3.68 -10.46 -6.14
CA PHE A 70 -3.61 -9.11 -5.56
C PHE A 70 -4.94 -8.72 -4.89
N PHE A 71 -6.07 -8.83 -5.60
CA PHE A 71 -7.37 -8.49 -5.02
C PHE A 71 -7.81 -9.41 -3.90
N ARG A 72 -7.52 -10.72 -4.01
CA ARG A 72 -7.89 -11.69 -2.96
C ARG A 72 -7.13 -11.43 -1.66
N SER A 73 -5.89 -11.00 -1.74
CA SER A 73 -5.10 -10.60 -0.57
C SER A 73 -5.65 -9.32 0.07
N ASN A 74 -6.06 -8.34 -0.74
CA ASN A 74 -6.68 -7.11 -0.24
C ASN A 74 -8.02 -7.37 0.49
N LEU A 75 -8.79 -8.37 0.08
CA LEU A 75 -10.06 -8.71 0.72
C LEU A 75 -9.91 -9.49 2.05
N LYS A 76 -8.74 -10.07 2.32
CA LYS A 76 -8.44 -10.79 3.59
C LYS A 76 -8.04 -9.85 4.75
N GLN A 77 -8.38 -8.59 4.70
CA GLN A 77 -7.88 -7.49 5.54
C GLN A 77 -8.14 -7.57 7.06
N ASN A 78 -8.81 -8.60 7.57
CA ASN A 78 -8.99 -8.78 9.02
C ASN A 78 -7.74 -9.34 9.75
N ILE A 79 -6.62 -9.48 9.06
CA ILE A 79 -5.38 -10.00 9.62
C ILE A 79 -4.47 -8.82 9.96
N ASN A 80 -4.26 -8.55 11.24
CA ASN A 80 -3.43 -7.42 11.70
C ASN A 80 -1.95 -7.59 11.34
N THR A 81 -1.47 -8.85 11.22
CA THR A 81 -0.08 -9.18 10.93
C THR A 81 0.03 -10.30 9.90
N VAL A 82 1.06 -10.24 9.07
CA VAL A 82 1.38 -11.25 8.05
C VAL A 82 2.87 -11.56 8.08
N LYS A 83 3.27 -12.69 7.51
CA LYS A 83 4.69 -13.00 7.30
C LYS A 83 5.25 -12.15 6.16
N LEU A 84 6.53 -11.76 6.27
CA LEU A 84 7.18 -10.98 5.21
C LEU A 84 7.06 -11.65 3.84
N LYS A 85 7.21 -12.98 3.75
CA LYS A 85 7.05 -13.71 2.48
C LYS A 85 5.68 -13.51 1.83
N ASP A 86 4.62 -13.39 2.62
CA ASP A 86 3.26 -13.19 2.11
C ASP A 86 3.07 -11.76 1.59
N GLU A 87 3.65 -10.78 2.30
CA GLU A 87 3.69 -9.38 1.86
C GLU A 87 4.52 -9.23 0.58
N LEU A 88 5.68 -9.90 0.49
CA LEU A 88 6.52 -9.92 -0.72
C LEU A 88 5.78 -10.56 -1.90
N ALA A 89 5.06 -11.65 -1.69
CA ALA A 89 4.24 -12.29 -2.73
C ALA A 89 3.14 -11.36 -3.22
N HIS A 90 2.50 -10.62 -2.31
CA HIS A 90 1.47 -9.63 -2.63
C HIS A 90 2.04 -8.46 -3.46
N VAL A 91 3.16 -7.90 -3.03
CA VAL A 91 3.88 -6.82 -3.75
C VAL A 91 4.37 -7.31 -5.11
N ASN A 92 4.86 -8.55 -5.20
CA ASN A 92 5.30 -9.13 -6.47
C ASN A 92 4.14 -9.26 -7.47
N ALA A 93 2.94 -9.63 -7.02
CA ALA A 93 1.77 -9.68 -7.89
C ALA A 93 1.42 -8.29 -8.47
N TYR A 94 1.51 -7.24 -7.67
CA TYR A 94 1.36 -5.85 -8.10
C TYR A 94 2.43 -5.46 -9.12
N LEU A 95 3.71 -5.68 -8.78
CA LEU A 95 4.85 -5.31 -9.63
C LEU A 95 4.88 -6.06 -10.96
N THR A 96 4.42 -7.32 -11.00
CA THR A 96 4.32 -8.08 -12.25
C THR A 96 3.35 -7.42 -13.24
N ILE A 97 2.23 -6.89 -12.75
CA ILE A 97 1.26 -6.17 -13.56
C ILE A 97 1.83 -4.82 -14.03
N GLU A 98 2.48 -4.07 -13.12
CA GLU A 98 3.11 -2.79 -13.45
C GLU A 98 4.26 -2.97 -14.46
N LYS A 99 5.08 -4.02 -14.34
CA LYS A 99 6.12 -4.37 -15.34
C LYS A 99 5.52 -4.60 -16.71
N ALA A 100 4.39 -5.30 -16.81
CA ALA A 100 3.71 -5.51 -18.09
C ALA A 100 3.17 -4.18 -18.65
N ARG A 101 2.74 -3.24 -17.82
CA ARG A 101 2.27 -1.90 -18.23
C ARG A 101 3.41 -1.00 -18.69
N PHE A 102 4.51 -0.98 -17.97
CA PHE A 102 5.66 -0.13 -18.28
C PHE A 102 6.61 -0.76 -19.30
N THR A 103 6.44 -2.05 -19.59
CA THR A 103 7.32 -2.82 -20.46
C THR A 103 8.79 -2.73 -20.03
N ASP A 104 9.71 -2.37 -20.92
CA ASP A 104 11.16 -2.26 -20.62
C ASP A 104 11.53 -1.04 -19.76
N ARG A 105 10.53 -0.20 -19.40
CA ARG A 105 10.75 1.02 -18.61
C ARG A 105 10.70 0.80 -17.09
N LEU A 106 10.43 -0.42 -16.62
CA LEU A 106 10.42 -0.73 -15.19
C LEU A 106 11.32 -1.93 -14.89
N GLU A 107 12.43 -1.65 -14.23
CA GLU A 107 13.28 -2.66 -13.62
C GLU A 107 12.93 -2.86 -12.15
N VAL A 108 12.88 -4.11 -11.71
CA VAL A 108 12.63 -4.45 -10.30
C VAL A 108 13.69 -5.42 -9.82
N GLU A 109 14.37 -5.04 -8.74
CA GLU A 109 15.38 -5.86 -8.08
C GLU A 109 14.94 -6.25 -6.67
N TRP A 110 15.24 -7.51 -6.31
CA TRP A 110 14.97 -8.07 -5.00
C TRP A 110 16.27 -8.58 -4.38
N ASP A 111 16.57 -8.13 -3.16
CA ASP A 111 17.72 -8.55 -2.39
C ASP A 111 17.35 -8.66 -0.91
N ILE A 112 16.54 -9.68 -0.60
CA ILE A 112 15.99 -9.90 0.73
C ILE A 112 16.64 -11.11 1.36
N ASP A 113 17.17 -10.95 2.59
CA ASP A 113 17.71 -12.07 3.35
C ASP A 113 16.60 -13.10 3.63
N PRO A 114 16.79 -14.38 3.24
CA PRO A 114 15.81 -15.43 3.47
C PRO A 114 15.41 -15.63 4.95
N GLN A 115 16.28 -15.25 5.90
CA GLN A 115 15.98 -15.31 7.34
C GLN A 115 14.78 -14.44 7.74
N LEU A 116 14.50 -13.39 6.95
CA LEU A 116 13.38 -12.50 7.19
C LEU A 116 12.02 -13.03 6.71
N TYR A 117 11.97 -14.06 5.88
CA TYR A 117 10.73 -14.52 5.25
C TYR A 117 9.64 -14.90 6.24
N GLU A 118 10.01 -15.44 7.41
CA GLU A 118 9.06 -15.82 8.46
C GLU A 118 8.79 -14.71 9.48
N SER A 119 9.45 -13.54 9.36
CA SER A 119 9.23 -12.40 10.24
C SER A 119 7.80 -11.87 10.09
N GLN A 120 7.16 -11.59 11.24
CA GLN A 120 5.82 -10.99 11.29
C GLN A 120 5.94 -9.48 11.16
N LEU A 121 5.06 -8.88 10.38
CA LEU A 121 4.95 -7.42 10.25
C LEU A 121 3.47 -7.03 10.08
N PRO A 122 3.11 -5.77 10.33
CA PRO A 122 1.77 -5.29 10.04
C PRO A 122 1.43 -5.50 8.57
N SER A 123 0.23 -5.98 8.27
CA SER A 123 -0.22 -6.16 6.90
C SER A 123 -0.24 -4.83 6.14
N PHE A 124 0.03 -4.89 4.83
CA PHE A 124 0.10 -3.71 3.95
C PHE A 124 1.16 -2.69 4.37
N THR A 125 2.33 -3.18 4.81
CA THR A 125 3.49 -2.34 5.12
C THR A 125 4.29 -2.01 3.85
N LEU A 126 4.62 -3.01 3.03
CA LEU A 126 5.44 -2.82 1.83
C LEU A 126 4.66 -2.27 0.65
N GLN A 127 3.41 -2.69 0.49
CA GLN A 127 2.60 -2.28 -0.67
C GLN A 127 2.53 -0.75 -0.85
N PRO A 128 2.19 0.07 0.17
CA PRO A 128 2.15 1.52 0.00
C PRO A 128 3.50 2.14 -0.36
N LEU A 129 4.62 1.57 0.13
CA LEU A 129 5.96 2.04 -0.20
C LEU A 129 6.28 1.80 -1.68
N VAL A 130 5.96 0.61 -2.18
CA VAL A 130 6.17 0.23 -3.58
C VAL A 130 5.21 0.98 -4.51
N GLU A 131 3.95 1.15 -4.13
CA GLU A 131 3.00 1.99 -4.89
C GLU A 131 3.50 3.43 -5.01
N ASN A 132 4.07 3.98 -3.93
CA ASN A 132 4.66 5.31 -3.94
C ASN A 132 5.86 5.40 -4.89
N ALA A 133 6.78 4.43 -4.86
CA ALA A 133 7.92 4.35 -5.76
C ALA A 133 7.47 4.31 -7.23
N ILE A 134 6.44 3.51 -7.57
CA ILE A 134 5.91 3.45 -8.94
C ILE A 134 5.19 4.74 -9.32
N LYS A 135 4.26 5.22 -8.49
CA LYS A 135 3.38 6.33 -8.82
C LYS A 135 4.10 7.67 -8.87
N HIS A 136 4.95 7.95 -7.89
CA HIS A 136 5.63 9.23 -7.74
C HIS A 136 7.06 9.19 -8.27
N GLY A 137 7.70 8.02 -8.26
CA GLY A 137 9.02 7.81 -8.84
C GLY A 137 8.92 7.56 -10.36
N ILE A 138 8.57 6.35 -10.72
CA ILE A 138 8.77 5.81 -12.07
C ILE A 138 7.80 6.38 -13.11
N SER A 139 6.54 6.63 -12.75
CA SER A 139 5.49 7.03 -13.72
C SER A 139 5.83 8.29 -14.50
N ASN A 140 6.64 9.17 -13.94
CA ASN A 140 7.02 10.45 -14.52
C ASN A 140 8.38 10.42 -15.24
N MET A 141 9.11 9.29 -15.21
CA MET A 141 10.39 9.16 -15.89
C MET A 141 10.20 8.87 -17.39
N LEU A 142 10.91 9.59 -18.23
CA LEU A 142 10.96 9.34 -19.68
C LEU A 142 11.86 8.15 -20.01
N GLU A 143 12.98 8.06 -19.33
CA GLU A 143 13.91 6.94 -19.38
C GLU A 143 13.56 5.92 -18.29
N GLY A 144 13.90 4.67 -18.45
CA GLY A 144 13.50 3.59 -17.55
C GLY A 144 13.74 3.88 -16.06
N GLY A 145 12.84 3.43 -15.23
CA GLY A 145 12.93 3.55 -13.78
C GLY A 145 13.21 2.21 -13.12
N LYS A 146 13.88 2.25 -11.96
CA LYS A 146 14.26 1.09 -11.18
C LYS A 146 13.68 1.18 -9.78
N VAL A 147 13.11 0.06 -9.33
CA VAL A 147 12.70 -0.13 -7.94
C VAL A 147 13.50 -1.27 -7.36
N LYS A 148 14.19 -1.02 -6.26
CA LYS A 148 14.93 -2.04 -5.51
C LYS A 148 14.28 -2.25 -4.13
N ILE A 149 14.05 -3.51 -3.76
CA ILE A 149 13.54 -3.91 -2.46
C ILE A 149 14.59 -4.80 -1.84
N TYR A 150 15.20 -4.33 -0.74
CA TYR A 150 16.33 -5.03 -0.14
C TYR A 150 16.37 -4.94 1.37
N SER A 151 17.13 -5.84 1.98
CA SER A 151 17.35 -5.89 3.41
C SER A 151 18.85 -5.80 3.74
N GLU A 152 19.16 -5.14 4.84
CA GLU A 152 20.52 -5.01 5.39
C GLU A 152 20.50 -5.47 6.84
N ALA A 153 21.34 -6.46 7.18
CA ALA A 153 21.50 -6.91 8.56
C ALA A 153 22.33 -5.92 9.36
N PHE A 154 21.96 -5.69 10.62
CA PHE A 154 22.79 -4.93 11.58
C PHE A 154 22.64 -5.53 12.98
N GLU A 155 23.44 -5.03 13.95
CA GLU A 155 23.34 -5.49 15.33
C GLU A 155 21.97 -5.08 15.92
N GLY A 156 21.10 -6.07 16.14
CA GLY A 156 19.75 -5.88 16.67
C GLY A 156 18.61 -6.11 15.71
N GLY A 157 18.88 -6.33 14.41
CA GLY A 157 17.79 -6.59 13.45
C GLY A 157 18.18 -6.48 11.99
N PHE A 158 17.18 -6.19 11.20
CA PHE A 158 17.32 -5.94 9.77
C PHE A 158 16.65 -4.63 9.41
N LYS A 159 17.28 -3.88 8.52
CA LYS A 159 16.69 -2.72 7.88
C LYS A 159 16.12 -3.16 6.55
N LEU A 160 14.81 -3.01 6.35
CA LEU A 160 14.13 -3.28 5.09
C LEU A 160 13.92 -1.97 4.35
N THR A 161 14.27 -1.93 3.07
CA THR A 161 14.27 -0.70 2.26
C THR A 161 13.57 -0.93 0.92
N VAL A 162 12.74 0.02 0.52
CA VAL A 162 12.22 0.20 -0.83
C VAL A 162 12.85 1.47 -1.40
N GLU A 163 13.53 1.35 -2.52
CA GLU A 163 14.24 2.44 -3.19
C GLU A 163 13.79 2.59 -4.64
N ASP A 164 13.55 3.81 -5.09
CA ASP A 164 13.42 4.16 -6.50
C ASP A 164 14.57 5.10 -6.94
N ASN A 165 14.88 5.10 -8.23
CA ASN A 165 15.94 5.93 -8.81
C ASN A 165 15.44 7.27 -9.37
N ALA A 166 14.26 7.72 -8.99
CA ALA A 166 13.70 8.98 -9.50
C ALA A 166 13.99 10.18 -8.60
N GLY A 167 14.02 9.99 -7.28
CA GLY A 167 14.24 11.07 -6.32
C GLY A 167 13.15 12.15 -6.35
N ASN A 168 11.92 11.77 -6.65
CA ASN A 168 10.80 12.71 -6.83
C ASN A 168 9.92 12.85 -5.58
N TYR A 169 10.36 12.32 -4.43
CA TYR A 169 9.59 12.46 -3.20
C TYR A 169 9.58 13.92 -2.74
N GLN A 170 8.39 14.51 -2.73
CA GLN A 170 8.15 15.81 -2.11
C GLN A 170 7.49 15.56 -0.76
N LYS A 171 8.12 16.08 0.32
CA LYS A 171 7.49 16.05 1.63
C LYS A 171 6.15 16.77 1.53
N PRO A 172 5.03 16.11 1.86
CA PRO A 172 3.73 16.75 1.77
C PRO A 172 3.71 18.08 2.55
N SER A 173 3.16 19.14 1.96
CA SER A 173 2.80 20.34 2.70
C SER A 173 1.74 20.00 3.76
N GLN A 174 1.66 20.74 4.85
CA GLN A 174 0.82 20.43 6.02
C GLN A 174 -0.65 20.08 5.73
N ASP A 175 -1.16 20.43 4.55
CA ASP A 175 -2.55 20.19 4.17
C ASP A 175 -2.78 18.91 3.33
N HIS A 176 -1.72 18.23 2.88
CA HIS A 176 -1.82 17.03 2.03
C HIS A 176 -0.79 15.98 2.48
N VAL A 177 -0.92 15.53 3.69
CA VAL A 177 -0.14 14.40 4.18
C VAL A 177 -0.57 13.17 3.39
N GLY A 178 0.38 12.49 2.78
CA GLY A 178 0.12 11.21 2.11
C GLY A 178 -0.34 10.19 3.15
N LEU A 179 -1.65 10.11 3.36
CA LEU A 179 -2.31 9.29 4.39
C LEU A 179 -1.73 7.87 4.47
N GLY A 180 -1.27 7.34 3.34
CA GLY A 180 -0.69 5.99 3.26
C GLY A 180 0.61 5.84 4.05
N MET A 181 1.53 6.79 3.96
CA MET A 181 2.83 6.72 4.65
C MET A 181 2.68 6.91 6.15
N GLU A 182 1.82 7.82 6.61
CA GLU A 182 1.52 7.98 8.04
C GLU A 182 0.88 6.74 8.66
N ILE A 183 -0.01 6.08 7.93
CA ILE A 183 -0.63 4.83 8.38
C ILE A 183 0.43 3.74 8.54
N VAL A 184 1.34 3.61 7.57
CA VAL A 184 2.47 2.66 7.65
C VAL A 184 3.35 2.98 8.84
N ASP A 185 3.76 4.23 9.01
CA ASP A 185 4.61 4.67 10.12
C ASP A 185 3.98 4.36 11.49
N LYS A 186 2.70 4.74 11.69
CA LYS A 186 1.96 4.43 12.91
C LYS A 186 1.82 2.93 13.17
N ARG A 187 1.61 2.11 12.13
CA ARG A 187 1.54 0.65 12.28
C ARG A 187 2.88 0.04 12.69
N LEU A 188 3.97 0.48 12.05
CA LEU A 188 5.32 0.03 12.36
C LEU A 188 5.71 0.39 13.79
N THR A 189 5.51 1.65 14.20
CA THR A 189 5.84 2.13 15.54
C THR A 189 5.00 1.47 16.63
N ASN A 190 3.72 1.21 16.36
CA ASN A 190 2.84 0.49 17.29
C ASN A 190 3.22 -0.99 17.44
N PHE A 191 3.74 -1.62 16.38
CA PHE A 191 4.05 -3.05 16.36
C PHE A 191 5.47 -3.36 16.86
N PHE A 192 6.45 -2.60 16.38
CA PHE A 192 7.87 -2.84 16.66
C PHE A 192 8.50 -1.84 17.64
N GLY A 193 7.84 -0.71 17.92
CA GLY A 193 8.39 0.40 18.72
C GLY A 193 8.92 1.55 17.86
N GLN A 194 9.32 2.64 18.53
CA GLN A 194 9.73 3.90 17.90
C GLN A 194 10.97 3.78 17.00
N ASP A 195 11.86 2.84 17.31
CA ASP A 195 13.09 2.61 16.51
C ASP A 195 12.76 2.10 15.09
N SER A 196 11.56 1.54 14.89
CA SER A 196 11.07 1.04 13.61
C SER A 196 10.24 2.06 12.84
N ALA A 197 10.22 3.32 13.24
CA ALA A 197 9.58 4.40 12.50
C ALA A 197 10.05 4.44 11.05
N LEU A 198 9.13 4.75 10.14
CA LEU A 198 9.42 4.86 8.71
C LEU A 198 10.38 6.03 8.45
N LYS A 199 11.53 5.74 7.89
CA LYS A 199 12.51 6.75 7.46
C LYS A 199 12.40 6.96 5.97
N ILE A 200 12.32 8.22 5.53
CA ILE A 200 12.24 8.59 4.12
C ILE A 200 13.41 9.52 3.83
N GLU A 201 14.25 9.09 2.89
CA GLU A 201 15.39 9.85 2.38
C GLU A 201 15.19 10.05 0.88
N SER A 202 15.32 11.26 0.39
CA SER A 202 15.20 11.55 -1.05
C SER A 202 16.24 12.54 -1.49
N GLN A 203 16.89 12.23 -2.60
CA GLN A 203 17.80 13.13 -3.28
C GLN A 203 17.27 13.36 -4.70
N PRO A 204 16.95 14.61 -5.07
CA PRO A 204 16.34 14.93 -6.36
C PRO A 204 17.08 14.31 -7.54
N GLN A 205 16.34 13.65 -8.43
CA GLN A 205 16.85 12.99 -9.65
C GLN A 205 17.87 11.87 -9.40
N GLN A 206 17.98 11.37 -8.17
CA GLN A 206 18.90 10.29 -7.85
C GLN A 206 18.16 9.10 -7.22
N PHE A 207 17.55 9.31 -6.06
CA PHE A 207 16.80 8.24 -5.40
C PHE A 207 15.78 8.75 -4.40
N THR A 208 14.76 7.92 -4.13
CA THR A 208 13.95 7.97 -2.91
C THR A 208 14.07 6.62 -2.20
N ARG A 209 14.43 6.64 -0.92
CA ARG A 209 14.50 5.46 -0.03
C ARG A 209 13.47 5.58 1.06
N MET A 210 12.71 4.53 1.23
CA MET A 210 11.77 4.36 2.34
C MET A 210 12.19 3.11 3.10
N SER A 211 12.57 3.25 4.37
CA SER A 211 13.12 2.15 5.15
C SER A 211 12.58 2.11 6.57
N PHE A 212 12.54 0.91 7.14
CA PHE A 212 12.19 0.66 8.54
C PHE A 212 12.97 -0.54 9.10
N ILE A 213 12.95 -0.68 10.43
CA ILE A 213 13.68 -1.73 11.12
C ILE A 213 12.72 -2.86 11.50
N ILE A 214 13.13 -4.11 11.22
CA ILE A 214 12.54 -5.32 11.77
C ILE A 214 13.49 -5.82 12.85
N PRO A 215 13.13 -5.69 14.15
CA PRO A 215 13.99 -6.14 15.23
C PRO A 215 14.05 -7.67 15.30
N ILE A 216 15.20 -8.23 15.65
CA ILE A 216 15.31 -9.63 16.05
C ILE A 216 14.71 -9.73 17.45
N LEU A 217 13.55 -10.35 17.55
CA LEU A 217 12.97 -10.68 18.86
C LEU A 217 13.88 -11.73 19.54
N LYS A 218 14.50 -11.35 20.63
CA LYS A 218 15.29 -12.27 21.49
C LYS A 218 14.38 -13.25 22.21
#